data_638ab142c9ab31e458e9b3d679ce8cb9
#
_entry.id   638ab142c9ab31e458e9b3d679ce8cb9
#
_cell.length_a   1.000
_cell.length_b   1.000
_cell.length_c   1.000
_cell.angle_alpha   90.00
_cell.angle_beta   90.00
_cell.angle_gamma   90.00
#
_symmetry.space_group_name_H-M   'P 1'
#
loop_
_entity.id
_entity.type
_entity.pdbx_description
1 polymer ?
#
loop_
_entity_poly.entity_id
_entity_poly.type
_entity_poly.pdbx_seq_one_letter_code
_entity_poly.pdbx_strand_id
1 'polypeptide(L)'
;MFMECADAGIKAYAPYTVNPRCYDVYNVENNAKDMKVIYELYGVQRDLDYMHARLGAPDLNFRSCACYVDEVGNQPKPGTYVAWAESSAVNYGNSALGLRTNRNASGMELLCALLGKAPLFGLMTD
;
A
#
# COMPACT_ATOMS: atom_id res chain seq x y z
N MET A 1 10.95 11.93 4.25
CA MET A 1 9.80 12.49 3.50
C MET A 1 8.45 11.98 4.01
N PHE A 2 8.02 10.72 3.80
CA PHE A 2 6.66 10.29 4.21
C PHE A 2 6.44 10.37 5.73
N MET A 3 7.43 10.03 6.54
CA MET A 3 7.35 10.20 8.00
C MET A 3 7.18 11.68 8.38
N GLU A 4 7.93 12.56 7.76
CA GLU A 4 7.81 14.01 7.96
C GLU A 4 6.41 14.53 7.59
N CYS A 5 5.82 14.02 6.49
CA CYS A 5 4.43 14.31 6.14
C CYS A 5 3.46 13.84 7.25
N ALA A 6 3.67 12.62 7.75
CA ALA A 6 2.86 12.06 8.84
C ALA A 6 3.00 12.89 10.13
N ASP A 7 4.22 13.31 10.47
CA ASP A 7 4.50 14.13 11.65
C ASP A 7 3.93 15.54 11.53
N ALA A 8 3.91 16.08 10.31
CA ALA A 8 3.24 17.35 10.01
C ALA A 8 1.70 17.27 9.99
N GLY A 9 1.13 16.09 10.23
CA GLY A 9 -0.32 15.89 10.26
C GLY A 9 -0.98 15.81 8.88
N ILE A 10 -0.20 15.67 7.81
CA ILE A 10 -0.72 15.50 6.45
C ILE A 10 -1.47 14.18 6.36
N LYS A 11 -2.61 14.19 5.71
CA LYS A 11 -3.41 13.00 5.40
C LYS A 11 -3.42 12.71 3.92
N ALA A 12 -3.51 11.46 3.55
CA ALA A 12 -3.71 11.07 2.18
C ALA A 12 -5.05 11.62 1.68
N TYR A 13 -5.02 12.23 0.50
CA TYR A 13 -6.21 12.75 -0.17
C TYR A 13 -7.08 11.62 -0.73
N ALA A 14 -6.43 10.59 -1.31
CA ALA A 14 -7.12 9.42 -1.81
C ALA A 14 -6.98 8.23 -0.83
N PRO A 15 -8.02 7.40 -0.68
CA PRO A 15 -7.94 6.19 0.11
C PRO A 15 -6.89 5.24 -0.47
N TYR A 16 -6.19 4.52 0.39
CA TYR A 16 -5.20 3.53 -0.03
C TYR A 16 -5.13 2.38 0.96
N THR A 17 -4.61 1.26 0.49
CA THR A 17 -4.29 0.08 1.29
C THR A 17 -2.81 -0.22 1.17
N VAL A 18 -2.29 -1.04 2.06
CA VAL A 18 -0.88 -1.44 2.07
C VAL A 18 -0.74 -2.94 1.97
N ASN A 19 0.38 -3.40 1.44
CA ASN A 19 0.69 -4.81 1.37
C ASN A 19 0.80 -5.46 2.75
N PRO A 20 0.65 -6.78 2.85
CA PRO A 20 0.86 -7.52 4.09
C PRO A 20 2.23 -7.22 4.69
N ARG A 21 2.30 -7.24 6.00
CA ARG A 21 3.56 -7.14 6.72
C ARG A 21 4.49 -8.29 6.36
N CYS A 22 5.80 -8.04 6.46
CA CYS A 22 6.83 -9.04 6.20
C CYS A 22 6.82 -10.18 7.24
N TYR A 23 6.21 -9.97 8.40
CA TYR A 23 6.13 -10.94 9.48
C TYR A 23 4.88 -10.69 10.34
N ASP A 24 4.48 -11.68 11.10
CA ASP A 24 3.38 -11.58 12.05
C ASP A 24 3.83 -10.84 13.31
N VAL A 25 3.49 -9.56 13.39
CA VAL A 25 3.85 -8.69 14.52
C VAL A 25 3.18 -9.08 15.84
N TYR A 26 2.15 -9.92 15.81
CA TYR A 26 1.43 -10.34 17.00
C TYR A 26 2.02 -11.59 17.64
N ASN A 27 2.53 -12.50 16.83
CA ASN A 27 3.00 -13.79 17.30
C ASN A 27 4.53 -13.93 17.35
N VAL A 28 5.24 -13.18 16.50
CA VAL A 28 6.70 -13.28 16.43
C VAL A 28 7.40 -12.84 17.73
N GLU A 29 6.80 -11.92 18.47
CA GLU A 29 7.33 -11.43 19.75
C GLU A 29 7.42 -12.53 20.82
N ASN A 30 6.69 -13.62 20.64
CA ASN A 30 6.74 -14.79 21.52
C ASN A 30 7.88 -15.77 21.20
N ASN A 31 8.61 -15.54 20.11
CA ASN A 31 9.73 -16.39 19.70
C ASN A 31 11.06 -15.61 19.70
N ALA A 32 11.72 -15.60 20.84
CA ALA A 32 12.94 -14.82 21.07
C ALA A 32 14.13 -15.17 20.15
N LYS A 33 14.16 -16.37 19.56
CA LYS A 33 15.25 -16.77 18.66
C LYS A 33 15.14 -16.09 17.30
N ASP A 34 13.93 -15.93 16.82
CA ASP A 34 13.67 -15.36 15.49
C ASP A 34 13.61 -13.83 15.54
N MET A 35 13.32 -13.27 16.71
CA MET A 35 13.17 -11.82 16.90
C MET A 35 14.42 -11.04 16.49
N LYS A 36 15.60 -11.52 16.81
CA LYS A 36 16.84 -10.80 16.46
C LYS A 36 16.98 -10.66 14.94
N VAL A 37 16.81 -11.75 14.20
CA VAL A 37 16.91 -11.76 12.73
C VAL A 37 15.80 -10.91 12.11
N ILE A 38 14.58 -11.03 12.62
CA ILE A 38 13.44 -10.25 12.14
C ILE A 38 13.64 -8.76 12.39
N TYR A 39 14.15 -8.39 13.55
CA TYR A 39 14.44 -6.97 13.87
C TYR A 39 15.57 -6.41 13.00
N GLU A 40 16.60 -7.18 12.71
CA GLU A 40 17.67 -6.75 11.82
C GLU A 40 17.18 -6.52 10.38
N LEU A 41 16.26 -7.36 9.90
CA LEU A 41 15.75 -7.29 8.52
C LEU A 41 14.55 -6.34 8.36
N TYR A 42 13.68 -6.28 9.34
CA TYR A 42 12.37 -5.63 9.22
C TYR A 42 12.02 -4.73 10.43
N GLY A 43 13.01 -4.29 11.20
CA GLY A 43 12.79 -3.50 12.43
C GLY A 43 12.03 -2.20 12.21
N VAL A 44 12.09 -1.65 10.99
CA VAL A 44 11.35 -0.44 10.61
C VAL A 44 9.85 -0.66 10.37
N GLN A 45 9.36 -1.90 10.40
CA GLN A 45 7.96 -2.19 10.07
C GLN A 45 6.97 -1.48 11.00
N ARG A 46 7.29 -1.36 12.29
CA ARG A 46 6.44 -0.64 13.25
C ARG A 46 6.37 0.85 12.96
N ASP A 47 7.49 1.44 12.57
CA ASP A 47 7.54 2.86 12.18
C ASP A 47 6.74 3.10 10.90
N LEU A 48 6.80 2.17 9.94
CA LEU A 48 5.99 2.21 8.73
C LEU A 48 4.49 2.08 9.05
N ASP A 49 4.11 1.18 9.94
CA ASP A 49 2.72 1.02 10.38
C ASP A 49 2.20 2.30 11.05
N TYR A 50 2.99 2.88 11.93
CA TYR A 50 2.68 4.15 12.58
C TYR A 50 2.53 5.29 11.57
N MET A 51 3.46 5.39 10.63
CA MET A 51 3.41 6.36 9.54
C MET A 51 2.12 6.21 8.73
N HIS A 52 1.79 5.00 8.29
CA HIS A 52 0.59 4.74 7.50
C HIS A 52 -0.70 5.08 8.26
N ALA A 53 -0.77 4.76 9.55
CA ALA A 53 -1.91 5.13 10.37
C ALA A 53 -2.09 6.65 10.44
N ARG A 54 -1.00 7.38 10.61
CA ARG A 54 -1.01 8.85 10.66
C ARG A 54 -1.36 9.48 9.32
N LEU A 55 -0.94 8.89 8.21
CA LEU A 55 -1.30 9.33 6.86
C LEU A 55 -2.76 8.99 6.50
N GLY A 56 -3.46 8.21 7.30
CA GLY A 56 -4.88 7.91 7.12
C GLY A 56 -5.18 6.59 6.43
N ALA A 57 -4.27 5.61 6.49
CA ALA A 57 -4.61 4.25 6.11
C ALA A 57 -5.81 3.76 6.95
N PRO A 58 -6.82 3.11 6.34
CA PRO A 58 -8.10 2.82 7.00
C PRO A 58 -7.96 1.96 8.25
N ASP A 59 -7.06 0.99 8.23
CA ASP A 59 -6.78 0.08 9.34
C ASP A 59 -5.35 -0.43 9.25
N LEU A 60 -4.64 -0.42 10.39
CA LEU A 60 -3.30 -1.00 10.47
C LEU A 60 -3.27 -2.50 10.18
N ASN A 61 -4.35 -3.20 10.43
CA ASN A 61 -4.49 -4.62 10.15
C ASN A 61 -4.94 -4.91 8.72
N PHE A 62 -5.42 -3.90 8.02
CA PHE A 62 -5.85 -4.02 6.64
C PHE A 62 -4.62 -4.06 5.73
N ARG A 63 -4.14 -5.26 5.52
CA ARG A 63 -2.95 -5.55 4.72
C ARG A 63 -3.33 -6.51 3.61
N SER A 64 -3.22 -6.07 2.39
CA SER A 64 -3.57 -6.91 1.25
C SER A 64 -2.79 -6.50 0.02
N CYS A 65 -2.18 -7.45 -0.67
CA CYS A 65 -1.76 -7.30 -2.05
C CYS A 65 -2.95 -7.20 -3.00
N ALA A 66 -4.17 -7.18 -2.51
CA ALA A 66 -5.14 -7.90 -3.23
C ALA A 66 -6.37 -7.12 -3.62
N CYS A 67 -6.33 -6.65 -4.80
CA CYS A 67 -7.51 -6.57 -5.64
C CYS A 67 -8.06 -7.95 -6.07
N TYR A 68 -7.52 -9.05 -5.58
CA TYR A 68 -7.91 -10.43 -5.95
C TYR A 68 -8.93 -11.05 -5.00
N VAL A 69 -9.15 -10.45 -3.85
CA VAL A 69 -9.96 -11.03 -2.78
C VAL A 69 -11.09 -10.07 -2.47
N ASP A 70 -12.29 -10.39 -2.90
CA ASP A 70 -13.46 -9.53 -2.75
C ASP A 70 -13.77 -9.21 -1.28
N GLU A 71 -13.54 -10.15 -0.37
CA GLU A 71 -13.80 -10.01 1.05
C GLU A 71 -12.94 -8.93 1.72
N VAL A 72 -11.81 -8.60 1.12
CA VAL A 72 -10.95 -7.50 1.60
C VAL A 72 -11.59 -6.13 1.34
N GLY A 73 -12.45 -6.03 0.33
CA GLY A 73 -13.21 -4.81 0.06
C GLY A 73 -12.39 -3.67 -0.54
N ASN A 74 -11.19 -3.94 -1.05
CA ASN A 74 -10.34 -2.93 -1.69
C ASN A 74 -10.33 -3.00 -3.22
N GLN A 75 -11.23 -3.79 -3.81
CA GLN A 75 -11.36 -3.90 -5.26
C GLN A 75 -12.04 -2.65 -5.84
N PRO A 76 -11.35 -1.86 -6.69
CA PRO A 76 -11.96 -0.71 -7.32
C PRO A 76 -12.97 -1.12 -8.41
N LYS A 77 -13.89 -0.21 -8.72
CA LYS A 77 -14.84 -0.42 -9.81
C LYS A 77 -14.16 -0.34 -11.18
N PRO A 78 -14.65 -1.06 -12.21
CA PRO A 78 -14.16 -0.90 -13.59
C PRO A 78 -14.12 0.57 -14.03
N GLY A 79 -13.10 0.93 -14.79
CA GLY A 79 -12.86 2.31 -15.24
C GLY A 79 -12.17 3.22 -14.22
N THR A 80 -11.93 2.74 -12.99
CA THR A 80 -11.21 3.53 -11.97
C THR A 80 -9.73 3.65 -12.32
N TYR A 81 -9.19 4.85 -12.16
CA TYR A 81 -7.75 5.10 -12.19
C TYR A 81 -7.15 4.78 -10.82
N VAL A 82 -6.13 3.95 -10.80
CA VAL A 82 -5.44 3.55 -9.56
C VAL A 82 -3.93 3.67 -9.73
N ALA A 83 -3.22 3.91 -8.64
CA ALA A 83 -1.77 3.96 -8.63
C ALA A 83 -1.23 2.74 -7.87
N TRP A 84 -0.79 1.73 -8.60
CA TRP A 84 -0.22 0.50 -8.05
C TRP A 84 1.23 0.29 -8.49
N ALA A 85 2.00 -0.39 -7.67
CA ALA A 85 3.41 -0.70 -7.92
C ALA A 85 3.65 -2.18 -8.22
N GLU A 86 2.85 -3.07 -7.67
CA GLU A 86 3.02 -4.50 -7.84
C GLU A 86 2.57 -4.98 -9.22
N SER A 87 3.45 -5.70 -9.92
CA SER A 87 3.22 -6.13 -11.31
C SER A 87 2.01 -7.05 -11.47
N SER A 88 1.77 -7.96 -10.53
CA SER A 88 0.62 -8.85 -10.54
C SER A 88 -0.69 -8.09 -10.38
N ALA A 89 -0.75 -7.13 -9.46
CA ALA A 89 -1.91 -6.27 -9.25
C ALA A 89 -2.19 -5.39 -10.47
N VAL A 90 -1.15 -4.82 -11.08
CA VAL A 90 -1.27 -4.02 -12.31
C VAL A 90 -1.82 -4.85 -13.47
N ASN A 91 -1.29 -6.06 -13.69
CA ASN A 91 -1.79 -6.95 -14.73
C ASN A 91 -3.25 -7.34 -14.50
N TYR A 92 -3.57 -7.79 -13.30
CA TYR A 92 -4.94 -8.19 -12.96
C TYR A 92 -5.91 -7.01 -13.04
N GLY A 93 -5.52 -5.86 -12.53
CA GLY A 93 -6.32 -4.65 -12.56
C GLY A 93 -6.69 -4.23 -13.98
N ASN A 94 -5.70 -4.13 -14.88
CA ASN A 94 -5.96 -3.72 -16.25
C ASN A 94 -6.68 -4.80 -17.07
N SER A 95 -6.32 -6.09 -16.90
CA SER A 95 -6.84 -7.16 -17.77
C SER A 95 -8.14 -7.79 -17.28
N ALA A 96 -8.32 -7.95 -15.96
CA ALA A 96 -9.48 -8.64 -15.41
C ALA A 96 -10.54 -7.68 -14.84
N LEU A 97 -10.09 -6.61 -14.18
CA LEU A 97 -11.00 -5.68 -13.50
C LEU A 97 -11.38 -4.46 -14.35
N GLY A 98 -10.74 -4.25 -15.49
CA GLY A 98 -10.98 -3.07 -16.32
C GLY A 98 -10.58 -1.76 -15.67
N LEU A 99 -9.54 -1.79 -14.83
CA LEU A 99 -8.95 -0.60 -14.22
C LEU A 99 -7.94 0.05 -15.16
N ARG A 100 -7.49 1.23 -14.79
CA ARG A 100 -6.41 1.95 -15.47
C ARG A 100 -5.26 2.18 -14.49
N THR A 101 -4.15 1.50 -14.69
CA THR A 101 -2.95 1.67 -13.87
C THR A 101 -1.67 1.36 -14.62
N ASN A 102 -0.65 2.19 -14.44
CA ASN A 102 0.72 1.83 -14.77
C ASN A 102 1.34 1.02 -13.63
N ARG A 103 2.43 0.31 -13.93
CA ARG A 103 3.31 -0.21 -12.89
C ARG A 103 4.22 0.93 -12.42
N ASN A 104 3.90 1.48 -11.26
CA ASN A 104 4.66 2.56 -10.67
C ASN A 104 5.86 2.05 -9.86
N ALA A 105 6.83 2.93 -9.62
CA ALA A 105 7.91 2.63 -8.67
C ALA A 105 7.37 2.61 -7.24
N SER A 106 7.99 1.80 -6.39
CA SER A 106 7.65 1.73 -4.96
C SER A 106 7.73 3.13 -4.30
N GLY A 107 6.69 3.50 -3.59
CA GLY A 107 6.53 4.82 -2.98
C GLY A 107 5.82 5.85 -3.88
N MET A 108 5.80 5.67 -5.20
CA MET A 108 5.05 6.55 -6.10
C MET A 108 3.54 6.42 -5.86
N GLU A 109 3.05 5.22 -5.58
CA GLU A 109 1.65 4.96 -5.26
C GLU A 109 1.22 5.69 -3.99
N LEU A 110 2.06 5.72 -2.96
CA LEU A 110 1.78 6.49 -1.74
C LEU A 110 1.81 8.00 -2.01
N LEU A 111 2.74 8.46 -2.83
CA LEU A 111 2.77 9.87 -3.25
C LEU A 111 1.51 10.24 -4.02
N CYS A 112 1.03 9.38 -4.92
CA CYS A 112 -0.25 9.57 -5.61
C CYS A 112 -1.43 9.64 -4.65
N ALA A 113 -1.45 8.80 -3.62
CA ALA A 113 -2.48 8.82 -2.59
C ALA A 113 -2.46 10.13 -1.78
N LEU A 114 -1.26 10.62 -1.40
CA LEU A 114 -1.12 11.90 -0.70
C LEU A 114 -1.61 13.08 -1.53
N LEU A 115 -1.30 13.09 -2.82
CA LEU A 115 -1.65 14.18 -3.73
C LEU A 115 -3.05 14.05 -4.35
N GLY A 116 -3.66 12.87 -4.31
CA GLY A 116 -4.89 12.57 -5.04
C GLY A 116 -4.72 12.65 -6.55
N LYS A 117 -3.51 12.46 -7.05
CA LYS A 117 -3.17 12.59 -8.48
C LYS A 117 -2.20 11.50 -8.89
N ALA A 118 -2.36 10.98 -10.10
CA ALA A 118 -1.42 10.05 -10.72
C ALA A 118 -0.90 10.62 -12.04
N PRO A 119 0.34 10.31 -12.46
CA PRO A 119 0.86 10.72 -13.75
C PRO A 119 0.03 10.13 -14.89
N LEU A 120 -0.40 10.97 -15.82
CA LEU A 120 -1.21 10.57 -16.97
C LEU A 120 -0.29 10.20 -18.15
N PHE A 121 0.04 8.92 -18.25
CA PHE A 121 0.80 8.36 -19.38
C PHE A 121 0.58 6.84 -19.49
N GLY A 122 1.05 6.21 -20.55
CA GLY A 122 1.01 4.77 -20.76
C GLY A 122 -0.40 4.19 -20.64
N LEU A 123 -0.61 3.21 -19.78
CA LEU A 123 -1.90 2.54 -19.55
C LEU A 123 -2.96 3.44 -18.87
N MET A 124 -2.59 4.64 -18.47
CA MET A 124 -3.50 5.64 -17.91
C MET A 124 -4.13 6.53 -19.00
N THR A 125 -3.68 6.43 -20.24
CA THR A 125 -4.25 7.15 -21.40
C THR A 125 -5.17 6.27 -22.21
N ASP A 126 -6.09 6.87 -22.96
CA ASP A 126 -6.95 6.17 -23.92
C ASP A 126 -6.18 5.76 -25.16
#